data_6e00c6c2660bb97c855d7a3d9d3b3fb0
#
_entry.id   6e00c6c2660bb97c855d7a3d9d3b3fb0
#
_cell.length_a   1.000
_cell.length_b   1.000
_cell.length_c   1.000
_cell.angle_alpha   90.00
_cell.angle_beta   90.00
_cell.angle_gamma   90.00
#
_symmetry.space_group_name_H-M   'P 1'
#
loop_
_entity.id
_entity.type
_entity.pdbx_description
1 polymer ?
#
loop_
_entity_poly.entity_id
_entity_poly.type
_entity_poly.pdbx_seq_one_letter_code
_entity_poly.pdbx_strand_id
1 'polypeptide(L)'
;MKRVINLDNWNRKEHFKFFSALDDPFWGITTTVDFTSIYQQSKNMEVSFFLYSVHFLLKCINATTAFKLRIENGEVVEYDKINISPTIGREDGTFGFGFLDRKSTRLN
;
A
#
# COMPACT_ATOMS: atom_id res chain seq x y z
N MET A 1 -7.90 5.74 11.91
CA MET A 1 -9.36 5.68 11.98
C MET A 1 -9.93 4.96 10.77
N LYS A 2 -11.03 4.28 10.93
CA LYS A 2 -11.63 3.55 9.82
C LYS A 2 -13.11 3.88 9.72
N ARG A 3 -13.68 3.69 8.53
CA ARG A 3 -15.08 3.95 8.26
C ARG A 3 -15.69 2.73 7.57
N VAL A 4 -16.83 2.26 8.08
CA VAL A 4 -17.57 1.15 7.46
C VAL A 4 -18.30 1.66 6.22
N ILE A 5 -18.15 0.94 5.12
CA ILE A 5 -18.83 1.28 3.86
C ILE A 5 -20.25 0.71 3.90
N ASN A 6 -21.23 1.56 3.60
CA ASN A 6 -22.61 1.11 3.45
C ASN A 6 -22.75 0.39 2.10
N LEU A 7 -22.78 -0.94 2.16
CA LEU A 7 -22.81 -1.77 0.96
C LEU A 7 -24.04 -1.50 0.09
N ASP A 8 -25.19 -1.17 0.70
CA ASP A 8 -26.42 -0.97 -0.06
C ASP A 8 -26.32 0.21 -1.02
N ASN A 9 -25.54 1.22 -0.66
CA ASN A 9 -25.37 2.45 -1.46
C ASN A 9 -24.04 2.50 -2.19
N TRP A 10 -23.21 1.47 -2.08
CA TRP A 10 -21.88 1.46 -2.66
C TRP A 10 -21.94 1.09 -4.13
N ASN A 11 -21.29 1.89 -4.98
CA ASN A 11 -21.32 1.67 -6.42
C ASN A 11 -20.57 0.41 -6.86
N ARG A 12 -19.74 -0.16 -5.99
CA ARG A 12 -18.99 -1.40 -6.27
C ARG A 12 -19.61 -2.63 -5.59
N LYS A 13 -20.82 -2.50 -5.09
CA LYS A 13 -21.52 -3.58 -4.39
C LYS A 13 -21.58 -4.88 -5.20
N GLU A 14 -21.93 -4.78 -6.47
CA GLU A 14 -22.07 -5.95 -7.34
C GLU A 14 -20.72 -6.63 -7.58
N HIS A 15 -19.67 -5.82 -7.79
CA HIS A 15 -18.32 -6.37 -7.96
C HIS A 15 -17.86 -7.06 -6.68
N PHE A 16 -18.08 -6.46 -5.53
CA PHE A 16 -17.74 -7.06 -4.24
C PHE A 16 -18.43 -8.40 -4.05
N LYS A 17 -19.74 -8.48 -4.32
CA LYS A 17 -20.51 -9.71 -4.20
C LYS A 17 -19.97 -10.80 -5.09
N PHE A 18 -19.68 -10.46 -6.35
CA PHE A 18 -19.21 -11.42 -7.34
C PHE A 18 -17.86 -12.00 -6.93
N PHE A 19 -16.88 -11.13 -6.62
CA PHE A 19 -15.53 -11.60 -6.34
C PHE A 19 -15.39 -12.25 -4.97
N SER A 20 -16.15 -11.80 -3.97
CA SER A 20 -16.07 -12.41 -2.64
C SER A 20 -16.67 -13.80 -2.60
N ALA A 21 -17.47 -14.19 -3.60
CA ALA A 21 -18.02 -15.54 -3.70
C ALA A 21 -17.04 -16.55 -4.31
N LEU A 22 -15.92 -16.09 -4.83
CA LEU A 22 -14.90 -16.98 -5.40
C LEU A 22 -14.09 -17.64 -4.29
N ASP A 23 -13.59 -18.85 -4.57
CA ASP A 23 -12.77 -19.60 -3.61
C ASP A 23 -11.46 -18.88 -3.31
N ASP A 24 -10.91 -18.21 -4.31
CA ASP A 24 -9.61 -17.53 -4.19
C ASP A 24 -9.71 -16.15 -4.85
N PRO A 25 -10.27 -15.16 -4.15
CA PRO A 25 -10.56 -13.85 -4.73
C PRO A 25 -9.35 -12.92 -4.78
N PHE A 26 -8.16 -13.46 -4.92
CA PHE A 26 -6.93 -12.66 -5.02
C PHE A 26 -6.58 -12.41 -6.47
N TRP A 27 -5.92 -11.28 -6.70
CA TRP A 27 -5.39 -10.97 -8.02
C TRP A 27 -4.11 -10.17 -7.84
N GLY A 28 -3.31 -10.12 -8.90
CA GLY A 28 -2.08 -9.37 -8.88
C GLY A 28 -1.79 -8.77 -10.24
N ILE A 29 -1.01 -7.74 -10.25
CA ILE A 29 -0.57 -7.08 -11.48
C ILE A 29 0.91 -6.71 -11.34
N THR A 30 1.67 -6.95 -12.40
CA THR A 30 3.06 -6.52 -12.48
C THR A 30 3.18 -5.54 -13.63
N THR A 31 3.80 -4.40 -13.37
CA THR A 31 3.97 -3.39 -14.38
C THR A 31 5.34 -2.74 -14.24
N THR A 32 5.78 -2.09 -15.30
CA THR A 32 7.04 -1.37 -15.30
C THR A 32 6.77 0.12 -15.10
N VAL A 33 7.52 0.73 -14.21
CA VAL A 33 7.41 2.15 -13.92
C VAL A 33 8.77 2.80 -14.05
N ASP A 34 8.82 3.95 -14.69
CA ASP A 34 10.07 4.70 -14.86
C ASP A 34 10.33 5.54 -13.60
N PHE A 35 11.30 5.11 -12.80
CA PHE A 35 11.71 5.80 -11.59
C PHE A 35 13.01 6.60 -11.77
N THR A 36 13.38 6.91 -13.00
CA THR A 36 14.63 7.63 -13.27
C THR A 36 14.73 8.94 -12.50
N SER A 37 13.67 9.75 -12.53
CA SER A 37 13.64 11.02 -11.80
C SER A 37 13.75 10.82 -10.30
N ILE A 38 13.04 9.82 -9.78
CA ILE A 38 13.06 9.51 -8.34
C ILE A 38 14.46 9.05 -7.92
N TYR A 39 15.10 8.22 -8.75
CA TYR A 39 16.45 7.77 -8.48
C TYR A 39 17.43 8.94 -8.45
N GLN A 40 17.37 9.82 -9.43
CA GLN A 40 18.25 10.99 -9.51
C GLN A 40 18.04 11.93 -8.33
N GLN A 41 16.79 12.17 -7.97
CA GLN A 41 16.48 13.02 -6.80
C GLN A 41 17.02 12.41 -5.51
N SER A 42 16.91 11.10 -5.35
CA SER A 42 17.44 10.44 -4.15
C SER A 42 18.95 10.59 -4.07
N LYS A 43 19.65 10.49 -5.20
CA LYS A 43 21.10 10.67 -5.23
C LYS A 43 21.50 12.11 -4.92
N ASN A 44 20.79 13.08 -5.48
CA ASN A 44 21.06 14.50 -5.24
C ASN A 44 20.82 14.88 -3.77
N MET A 45 19.87 14.26 -3.13
CA MET A 45 19.53 14.53 -1.71
C MET A 45 20.31 13.64 -0.75
N GLU A 46 21.13 12.72 -1.28
CA GLU A 46 21.93 11.79 -0.47
C GLU A 46 21.07 10.94 0.48
N VAL A 47 19.94 10.47 -0.03
CA VAL A 47 19.01 9.62 0.72
C VAL A 47 18.87 8.27 0.06
N SER A 48 18.38 7.28 0.82
CA SER A 48 18.18 5.92 0.31
C SER A 48 17.15 5.92 -0.81
N PHE A 49 17.51 5.34 -1.96
CA PHE A 49 16.57 5.16 -3.06
C PHE A 49 15.37 4.31 -2.62
N PHE A 50 15.63 3.25 -1.83
CA PHE A 50 14.56 2.39 -1.32
C PHE A 50 13.56 3.19 -0.51
N LEU A 51 14.03 3.95 0.49
CA LEU A 51 13.14 4.74 1.34
C LEU A 51 12.42 5.83 0.57
N TYR A 52 13.10 6.46 -0.37
CA TYR A 52 12.49 7.51 -1.20
C TYR A 52 11.39 6.93 -2.07
N SER A 53 11.64 5.76 -2.69
CA SER A 53 10.65 5.05 -3.51
C SER A 53 9.44 4.62 -2.68
N VAL A 54 9.67 4.06 -1.50
CA VAL A 54 8.61 3.64 -0.59
C VAL A 54 7.76 4.84 -0.18
N HIS A 55 8.39 5.97 0.08
CA HIS A 55 7.67 7.19 0.42
C HIS A 55 6.69 7.60 -0.68
N PHE A 56 7.15 7.59 -1.93
CA PHE A 56 6.30 7.93 -3.07
C PHE A 56 5.17 6.93 -3.25
N LEU A 57 5.48 5.63 -3.17
CA LEU A 57 4.46 4.58 -3.29
C LEU A 57 3.40 4.71 -2.20
N LEU A 58 3.84 4.92 -0.98
CA LEU A 58 2.91 5.07 0.14
C LEU A 58 2.03 6.30 0.00
N LYS A 59 2.59 7.39 -0.50
CA LYS A 59 1.85 8.60 -0.78
C LYS A 59 0.76 8.36 -1.82
N CYS A 60 1.09 7.64 -2.90
CA CYS A 60 0.13 7.31 -3.96
C CYS A 60 -0.96 6.37 -3.44
N ILE A 61 -0.60 5.38 -2.65
CA ILE A 61 -1.55 4.43 -2.06
C ILE A 61 -2.55 5.18 -1.17
N ASN A 62 -2.05 6.09 -0.33
CA ASN A 62 -2.94 6.84 0.56
C ASN A 62 -3.78 7.87 -0.16
N ALA A 63 -3.43 8.23 -1.39
CA ALA A 63 -4.22 9.11 -2.22
C ALA A 63 -5.30 8.38 -3.02
N THR A 64 -5.29 7.05 -2.99
CA THR A 64 -6.19 6.21 -3.81
C THR A 64 -7.11 5.40 -2.90
N THR A 65 -8.38 5.76 -2.87
CA THR A 65 -9.36 5.13 -1.97
C THR A 65 -9.37 3.61 -2.07
N ALA A 66 -9.29 3.08 -3.30
CA ALA A 66 -9.37 1.63 -3.52
C ALA A 66 -8.29 0.87 -2.75
N PHE A 67 -7.13 1.45 -2.54
CA PHE A 67 -6.05 0.80 -1.81
C PHE A 67 -6.21 0.87 -0.30
N LYS A 68 -7.17 1.63 0.20
CA LYS A 68 -7.41 1.79 1.63
C LYS A 68 -8.60 0.98 2.12
N LEU A 69 -9.19 0.17 1.24
CA LEU A 69 -10.33 -0.67 1.59
C LEU A 69 -9.85 -2.02 2.11
N ARG A 70 -10.54 -2.52 3.13
CA ARG A 70 -10.26 -3.85 3.71
C ARG A 70 -11.58 -4.54 4.01
N ILE A 71 -11.54 -5.86 4.07
CA ILE A 71 -12.69 -6.66 4.50
C ILE A 71 -12.42 -7.13 5.94
N GLU A 72 -13.30 -6.73 6.85
CA GLU A 72 -13.19 -7.10 8.27
C GLU A 72 -14.54 -7.57 8.74
N ASN A 73 -14.62 -8.80 9.27
CA ASN A 73 -15.85 -9.39 9.81
C ASN A 73 -17.02 -9.31 8.81
N GLY A 74 -16.74 -9.56 7.53
CA GLY A 74 -17.76 -9.53 6.49
C GLY A 74 -18.16 -8.14 6.01
N GLU A 75 -17.57 -7.10 6.58
CA GLU A 75 -17.85 -5.71 6.20
C GLU A 75 -16.68 -5.13 5.41
N VAL A 76 -16.97 -4.15 4.56
CA VAL A 76 -15.94 -3.40 3.87
C VAL A 76 -15.68 -2.13 4.66
N VAL A 77 -14.40 -1.89 5.01
CA VAL A 77 -14.01 -0.71 5.77
C VAL A 77 -12.98 0.08 4.97
N GLU A 78 -13.02 1.38 5.10
CA GLU A 78 -12.04 2.29 4.51
C GLU A 78 -11.21 2.89 5.65
N TYR A 79 -9.87 2.73 5.54
CA TYR A 79 -8.94 3.33 6.49
C TYR A 79 -8.53 4.71 6.02
N ASP A 80 -8.29 5.61 6.96
CA ASP A 80 -7.77 6.95 6.65
C ASP A 80 -6.35 6.86 6.10
N LYS A 81 -5.55 5.97 6.67
CA LYS A 81 -4.13 5.81 6.30
C LYS A 81 -3.76 4.35 6.31
N ILE A 82 -2.94 3.98 5.34
CA ILE A 82 -2.34 2.66 5.22
C ILE A 82 -0.84 2.82 5.42
N ASN A 83 -0.27 1.89 6.17
CA ASN A 83 1.17 1.82 6.40
C ASN A 83 1.77 0.71 5.55
N ILE A 84 3.10 0.65 5.51
CA ILE A 84 3.80 -0.35 4.72
C ILE A 84 4.73 -1.14 5.65
N SER A 85 4.83 -2.45 5.39
CA SER A 85 5.69 -3.34 6.16
C SER A 85 6.58 -4.11 5.20
N PRO A 86 7.73 -3.55 4.84
CA PRO A 86 8.64 -4.22 3.90
C PRO A 86 9.41 -5.34 4.59
N THR A 87 9.85 -6.29 3.78
CA THR A 87 10.80 -7.30 4.20
C THR A 87 12.20 -6.70 4.19
N ILE A 88 12.91 -6.82 5.28
CA ILE A 88 14.24 -6.24 5.43
C ILE A 88 15.25 -7.37 5.61
N GLY A 89 16.25 -7.42 4.70
CA GLY A 89 17.33 -8.40 4.78
C GLY A 89 18.26 -8.11 5.94
N ARG A 90 18.83 -9.16 6.50
CA ARG A 90 19.83 -9.07 7.58
C ARG A 90 21.16 -9.63 7.09
N GLU A 91 22.22 -9.25 7.78
CA GLU A 91 23.57 -9.66 7.40
C GLU A 91 23.77 -11.19 7.50
N ASP A 92 23.03 -11.86 8.37
CA ASP A 92 23.15 -13.30 8.58
C ASP A 92 22.39 -14.14 7.55
N GLY A 93 21.82 -13.49 6.53
CA GLY A 93 21.04 -14.17 5.47
C GLY A 93 19.58 -14.38 5.82
N THR A 94 19.15 -14.00 7.00
CA THR A 94 17.72 -14.03 7.35
C THR A 94 17.08 -12.70 7.02
N PHE A 95 15.80 -12.58 7.30
CA PHE A 95 15.07 -11.33 7.08
C PHE A 95 14.11 -11.07 8.25
N GLY A 96 13.71 -9.82 8.37
CA GLY A 96 12.66 -9.42 9.29
C GLY A 96 11.71 -8.49 8.58
N PHE A 97 10.65 -8.10 9.27
CA PHE A 97 9.68 -7.15 8.73
C PHE A 97 9.90 -5.80 9.40
N GLY A 98 10.03 -4.77 8.56
CA GLY A 98 9.97 -3.40 9.05
C GLY A 98 8.53 -2.95 9.16
N PHE A 99 8.32 -1.84 9.85
CA PHE A 99 7.03 -1.18 9.88
C PHE A 99 7.26 0.30 9.60
N LEU A 100 6.76 0.76 8.45
CA LEU A 100 6.96 2.14 8.02
C LEU A 100 5.62 2.81 7.86
N ASP A 101 5.45 3.93 8.52
CA ASP A 101 4.32 4.80 8.29
C ASP A 101 4.77 6.02 7.48
N ARG A 102 3.85 6.93 7.22
CA ARG A 102 4.15 8.12 6.44
C ARG A 102 5.25 8.97 7.09
N LYS A 103 5.32 8.96 8.41
CA LYS A 103 6.35 9.72 9.14
C LYS A 103 7.70 9.01 9.06
N SER A 104 7.70 7.68 9.19
CA SER A 104 8.92 6.89 9.15
C SER A 104 9.63 6.99 7.80
N THR A 105 8.88 7.19 6.72
CA THR A 105 9.46 7.30 5.38
C THR A 105 9.90 8.72 5.05
N ARG A 106 9.69 9.68 5.94
CA ARG A 106 10.20 11.03 5.72
C ARG A 106 11.72 11.01 5.72
N LEU A 107 12.26 11.69 4.74
CA LEU A 107 13.70 11.86 4.60
C LEU A 107 14.06 13.22 5.17
N ASN A 108 14.61 13.19 6.34
CA ASN A 108 15.05 14.42 7.00
C ASN A 108 16.54 14.62 6.81
#